data_60595f8f289daa50531a670dda4d3cd0
#
_entry.id   60595f8f289daa50531a670dda4d3cd0
#
_cell.length_a   1.000
_cell.length_b   1.000
_cell.length_c   1.000
_cell.angle_alpha   90.00
_cell.angle_beta   90.00
_cell.angle_gamma   90.00
#
_symmetry.space_group_name_H-M   'P 1'
#
loop_
_entity.id
_entity.type
_entity.pdbx_description
1 polymer ?
#
loop_
_entity_poly.entity_id
_entity_poly.type
_entity_poly.pdbx_seq_one_letter_code
_entity_poly.pdbx_strand_id
1 'polypeptide(L)'
;TQSPAEAAKLLLVRGQVKLDRNDHLAAVESAEELAGLKSSDEQSDTLQANAYNAACLLSLASAAAAKDEELAEAERTALVDKYAARAVALLIEDRSLGYFKDPAKVAHMKKDTDLDPLRERDDFKQFLKELEASATQPDEPASDE
;
A
#
# COMPACT_ATOMS: atom_id res chain seq x y z
N THR A 1 -0.92 16.07 -22.82
CA THR A 1 -1.66 15.68 -21.60
C THR A 1 -1.32 14.24 -21.27
N GLN A 2 -0.85 13.98 -20.06
CA GLN A 2 -0.53 12.63 -19.62
C GLN A 2 -1.81 11.85 -19.37
N SER A 3 -1.80 10.59 -19.80
CA SER A 3 -2.87 9.68 -19.40
C SER A 3 -2.72 9.34 -17.91
N PRO A 4 -3.81 8.92 -17.24
CA PRO A 4 -3.72 8.48 -15.85
C PRO A 4 -2.67 7.37 -15.63
N ALA A 5 -2.54 6.46 -16.59
CA ALA A 5 -1.57 5.37 -16.49
C ALA A 5 -0.13 5.90 -16.55
N GLU A 6 0.12 6.89 -17.40
CA GLU A 6 1.45 7.50 -17.50
C GLU A 6 1.79 8.29 -16.24
N ALA A 7 0.81 9.03 -15.71
CA ALA A 7 0.99 9.78 -14.47
C ALA A 7 1.31 8.81 -13.31
N ALA A 8 0.58 7.71 -13.21
CA ALA A 8 0.81 6.71 -12.17
C ALA A 8 2.22 6.12 -12.26
N LYS A 9 2.65 5.79 -13.47
CA LYS A 9 3.98 5.22 -13.68
C LYS A 9 5.08 6.19 -13.26
N LEU A 10 4.93 7.47 -13.63
CA LEU A 10 5.91 8.49 -13.26
C LEU A 10 5.98 8.71 -11.76
N LEU A 11 4.83 8.71 -11.09
CA LEU A 11 4.79 8.86 -9.63
C LEU A 11 5.45 7.69 -8.93
N LEU A 12 5.21 6.48 -9.41
CA LEU A 12 5.82 5.29 -8.84
C LEU A 12 7.35 5.34 -8.99
N VAL A 13 7.83 5.67 -10.20
CA VAL A 13 9.25 5.78 -10.46
C VAL A 13 9.87 6.89 -9.60
N ARG A 14 9.20 8.04 -9.51
CA ARG A 14 9.68 9.15 -8.68
C ARG A 14 9.81 8.72 -7.22
N GLY A 15 8.81 8.03 -6.71
CA GLY A 15 8.84 7.52 -5.34
C GLY A 15 10.03 6.59 -5.10
N GLN A 16 10.24 5.67 -6.03
CA GLN A 16 11.37 4.73 -5.93
C GLN A 16 12.72 5.47 -5.92
N VAL A 17 12.89 6.45 -6.83
CA VAL A 17 14.12 7.24 -6.90
C VAL A 17 14.35 7.99 -5.58
N LYS A 18 13.28 8.54 -5.00
CA LYS A 18 13.40 9.25 -3.72
C LYS A 18 13.81 8.31 -2.59
N LEU A 19 13.26 7.10 -2.59
CA LEU A 19 13.66 6.07 -1.60
C LEU A 19 15.13 5.71 -1.76
N ASP A 20 15.59 5.56 -2.99
CA ASP A 20 17.00 5.23 -3.27
C ASP A 20 17.94 6.32 -2.76
N ARG A 21 17.43 7.54 -2.64
CA ARG A 21 18.19 8.68 -2.12
C ARG A 21 17.94 8.93 -0.63
N ASN A 22 17.23 8.03 0.01
CA ASN A 22 16.85 8.12 1.44
C ASN A 22 15.98 9.36 1.73
N ASP A 23 15.26 9.85 0.72
CA ASP A 23 14.36 10.99 0.87
C ASP A 23 12.95 10.45 1.08
N HIS A 24 12.70 9.97 2.30
CA HIS A 24 11.42 9.33 2.61
C HIS A 24 10.24 10.32 2.56
N LEU A 25 10.45 11.60 2.89
CA LEU A 25 9.39 12.61 2.81
C LEU A 25 8.89 12.76 1.37
N ALA A 26 9.82 12.90 0.43
CA ALA A 26 9.45 13.04 -0.98
C ALA A 26 8.84 11.75 -1.53
N ALA A 27 9.28 10.60 -1.05
CA ALA A 27 8.70 9.32 -1.43
C ALA A 27 7.24 9.23 -0.98
N VAL A 28 6.96 9.68 0.24
CA VAL A 28 5.59 9.71 0.77
C VAL A 28 4.71 10.65 -0.03
N GLU A 29 5.23 11.81 -0.43
CA GLU A 29 4.48 12.74 -1.29
C GLU A 29 4.10 12.06 -2.61
N SER A 30 5.03 11.33 -3.21
CA SER A 30 4.75 10.59 -4.44
C SER A 30 3.69 9.51 -4.22
N ALA A 31 3.77 8.81 -3.09
CA ALA A 31 2.80 7.78 -2.75
C ALA A 31 1.39 8.36 -2.58
N GLU A 32 1.28 9.50 -1.90
CA GLU A 32 -0.03 10.13 -1.70
C GLU A 32 -0.62 10.67 -3.01
N GLU A 33 0.22 11.23 -3.87
CA GLU A 33 -0.24 11.65 -5.18
C GLU A 33 -0.72 10.46 -6.00
N LEU A 34 0.02 9.34 -5.94
CA LEU A 34 -0.35 8.12 -6.65
C LEU A 34 -1.69 7.58 -6.14
N ALA A 35 -1.86 7.52 -4.83
CA ALA A 35 -3.10 7.06 -4.21
C ALA A 35 -4.27 7.98 -4.55
N GLY A 36 -4.01 9.26 -4.78
CA GLY A 36 -5.03 10.26 -5.07
C GLY A 36 -5.43 10.36 -6.53
N LEU A 37 -4.76 9.62 -7.43
CA LEU A 37 -5.11 9.68 -8.84
C LEU A 37 -6.51 9.12 -9.07
N LYS A 38 -7.28 9.88 -9.83
CA LYS A 38 -8.66 9.48 -10.14
C LYS A 38 -8.71 8.78 -11.49
N SER A 39 -9.58 7.82 -11.59
CA SER A 39 -9.90 7.15 -12.83
C SER A 39 -11.36 7.45 -13.14
N SER A 40 -11.72 7.41 -14.41
CA SER A 40 -13.12 7.56 -14.82
C SER A 40 -13.97 6.38 -14.32
N ASP A 41 -13.33 5.29 -13.95
CA ASP A 41 -13.95 4.11 -13.39
C ASP A 41 -13.35 3.85 -12.02
N GLU A 42 -14.11 4.09 -10.96
CA GLU A 42 -13.65 3.94 -9.58
C GLU A 42 -13.25 2.52 -9.21
N GLN A 43 -13.68 1.55 -10.00
CA GLN A 43 -13.36 0.14 -9.76
C GLN A 43 -12.35 -0.40 -10.78
N SER A 44 -11.66 0.50 -11.47
CA SER A 44 -10.69 0.08 -12.47
C SER A 44 -9.49 -0.61 -11.82
N ASP A 45 -8.92 -1.55 -12.57
CA ASP A 45 -7.69 -2.22 -12.16
C ASP A 45 -6.56 -1.22 -11.91
N THR A 46 -6.55 -0.11 -12.67
CA THR A 46 -5.55 0.95 -12.50
C THR A 46 -5.64 1.59 -11.13
N LEU A 47 -6.85 1.92 -10.67
CA LEU A 47 -7.05 2.53 -9.36
C LEU A 47 -6.62 1.59 -8.25
N GLN A 48 -7.00 0.31 -8.37
CA GLN A 48 -6.62 -0.72 -7.41
C GLN A 48 -5.10 -0.90 -7.35
N ALA A 49 -4.45 -0.96 -8.51
CA ALA A 49 -3.00 -1.10 -8.58
C ALA A 49 -2.30 0.13 -7.99
N ASN A 50 -2.85 1.32 -8.21
CA ASN A 50 -2.27 2.55 -7.66
C ASN A 50 -2.28 2.54 -6.14
N ALA A 51 -3.37 2.09 -5.53
CA ALA A 51 -3.47 2.01 -4.07
C ALA A 51 -2.44 1.02 -3.51
N TYR A 52 -2.30 -0.14 -4.15
CA TYR A 52 -1.32 -1.15 -3.73
C TYR A 52 0.11 -0.61 -3.85
N ASN A 53 0.43 0.00 -4.99
CA ASN A 53 1.77 0.55 -5.22
C ASN A 53 2.10 1.69 -4.25
N ALA A 54 1.11 2.53 -3.96
CA ALA A 54 1.28 3.60 -2.98
C ALA A 54 1.55 3.02 -1.57
N ALA A 55 0.85 1.94 -1.22
CA ALA A 55 1.08 1.26 0.06
C ALA A 55 2.51 0.72 0.13
N CYS A 56 3.03 0.16 -0.97
CA CYS A 56 4.41 -0.32 -1.02
C CYS A 56 5.41 0.81 -0.81
N LEU A 57 5.20 1.95 -1.46
CA LEU A 57 6.09 3.12 -1.28
C LEU A 57 6.08 3.59 0.18
N LEU A 58 4.90 3.65 0.80
CA LEU A 58 4.77 4.07 2.19
C LEU A 58 5.43 3.08 3.14
N SER A 59 5.30 1.79 2.87
CA SER A 59 5.96 0.76 3.67
C SER A 59 7.47 0.93 3.61
N LEU A 60 8.01 1.11 2.42
CA LEU A 60 9.45 1.32 2.23
C LEU A 60 9.90 2.64 2.86
N ALA A 61 9.06 3.68 2.79
CA ALA A 61 9.36 4.96 3.43
C ALA A 61 9.43 4.81 4.95
N SER A 62 8.59 3.96 5.54
CA SER A 62 8.64 3.70 6.98
C SER A 62 9.97 3.07 7.36
N ALA A 63 10.48 2.14 6.55
CA ALA A 63 11.77 1.52 6.79
C ALA A 63 12.90 2.53 6.64
N ALA A 64 12.81 3.44 5.67
CA ALA A 64 13.80 4.49 5.47
C ALA A 64 13.81 5.48 6.65
N ALA A 65 12.62 5.85 7.13
CA ALA A 65 12.51 6.74 8.30
C ALA A 65 13.12 6.09 9.54
N ALA A 66 12.96 4.79 9.70
CA ALA A 66 13.51 4.06 10.84
C ALA A 66 15.04 4.14 10.89
N LYS A 67 15.67 4.32 9.75
CA LYS A 67 17.13 4.39 9.62
C LYS A 67 17.66 5.82 9.55
N ASP A 68 16.79 6.81 9.61
CA ASP A 68 17.17 8.22 9.45
C ASP A 68 17.76 8.74 10.76
N GLU A 69 19.07 8.78 10.82
CA GLU A 69 19.79 9.19 12.02
C GLU A 69 19.77 10.71 12.23
N GLU A 70 19.33 11.47 11.23
CA GLU A 70 19.20 12.93 11.37
C GLU A 70 17.94 13.30 12.14
N LEU A 71 17.01 12.35 12.31
CA LEU A 71 15.80 12.58 13.10
C LEU A 71 16.04 12.20 14.55
N ALA A 72 15.44 12.97 15.46
CA ALA A 72 15.40 12.59 16.87
C ALA A 72 14.61 11.29 16.99
N GLU A 73 14.93 10.47 17.99
CA GLU A 73 14.29 9.17 18.17
C GLU A 73 12.76 9.26 18.21
N ALA A 74 12.23 10.25 18.93
CA ALA A 74 10.77 10.42 19.04
C ALA A 74 10.14 10.75 17.69
N GLU A 75 10.79 11.62 16.90
CA GLU A 75 10.30 11.96 15.57
C GLU A 75 10.37 10.77 14.63
N ARG A 76 11.47 10.02 14.70
CA ARG A 76 11.67 8.82 13.88
C ARG A 76 10.56 7.80 14.15
N THR A 77 10.30 7.51 15.42
CA THR A 77 9.26 6.57 15.82
C THR A 77 7.89 7.02 15.33
N ALA A 78 7.59 8.31 15.47
CA ALA A 78 6.30 8.85 15.04
C ALA A 78 6.12 8.74 13.53
N LEU A 79 7.17 9.02 12.73
CA LEU A 79 7.09 8.93 11.28
C LEU A 79 6.97 7.49 10.80
N VAL A 80 7.73 6.58 11.41
CA VAL A 80 7.64 5.15 11.08
C VAL A 80 6.19 4.68 11.26
N ASP A 81 5.59 5.01 12.40
CA ASP A 81 4.21 4.60 12.67
C ASP A 81 3.23 5.26 11.70
N LYS A 82 3.39 6.54 11.45
CA LYS A 82 2.51 7.28 10.54
C LYS A 82 2.52 6.70 9.13
N TYR A 83 3.72 6.47 8.58
CA TYR A 83 3.84 5.94 7.22
C TYR A 83 3.32 4.51 7.14
N ALA A 84 3.68 3.68 8.11
CA ALA A 84 3.24 2.29 8.12
C ALA A 84 1.72 2.17 8.30
N ALA A 85 1.13 2.97 9.19
CA ALA A 85 -0.31 2.96 9.39
C ALA A 85 -1.04 3.39 8.12
N ARG A 86 -0.50 4.39 7.41
CA ARG A 86 -1.09 4.84 6.15
C ARG A 86 -1.02 3.75 5.08
N ALA A 87 0.10 3.02 5.03
CA ALA A 87 0.24 1.89 4.09
C ALA A 87 -0.83 0.84 4.34
N VAL A 88 -1.04 0.46 5.60
CA VAL A 88 -2.08 -0.51 5.95
C VAL A 88 -3.46 0.01 5.59
N ALA A 89 -3.73 1.31 5.83
CA ALA A 89 -5.01 1.92 5.47
C ALA A 89 -5.28 1.81 3.98
N LEU A 90 -4.26 2.01 3.14
CA LEU A 90 -4.41 1.88 1.69
C LEU A 90 -4.68 0.44 1.26
N LEU A 91 -4.07 -0.53 1.94
CA LEU A 91 -4.34 -1.94 1.67
C LEU A 91 -5.79 -2.30 2.04
N ILE A 92 -6.29 -1.76 3.14
CA ILE A 92 -7.68 -1.97 3.56
C ILE A 92 -8.62 -1.35 2.53
N GLU A 93 -8.32 -0.14 2.07
CA GLU A 93 -9.09 0.53 1.03
C GLU A 93 -9.10 -0.31 -0.26
N ASP A 94 -7.93 -0.83 -0.64
CA ASP A 94 -7.79 -1.65 -1.84
C ASP A 94 -8.62 -2.93 -1.74
N ARG A 95 -8.69 -3.52 -0.54
CA ARG A 95 -9.56 -4.67 -0.31
C ARG A 95 -11.02 -4.30 -0.60
N SER A 96 -11.47 -3.15 -0.15
CA SER A 96 -12.85 -2.72 -0.37
C SER A 96 -13.14 -2.41 -1.84
N LEU A 97 -12.09 -2.08 -2.62
CA LEU A 97 -12.21 -1.89 -4.06
C LEU A 97 -12.22 -3.21 -4.83
N GLY A 98 -11.94 -4.32 -4.17
CA GLY A 98 -11.96 -5.64 -4.78
C GLY A 98 -10.62 -6.17 -5.26
N TYR A 99 -9.54 -5.48 -5.01
CA TYR A 99 -8.19 -5.89 -5.45
C TYR A 99 -7.83 -7.30 -4.99
N PHE A 100 -8.15 -7.61 -3.74
CA PHE A 100 -7.77 -8.89 -3.14
C PHE A 100 -8.80 -10.00 -3.35
N LYS A 101 -9.78 -9.78 -4.21
CA LYS A 101 -10.67 -10.87 -4.63
C LYS A 101 -9.95 -11.86 -5.54
N ASP A 102 -8.87 -11.41 -6.18
CA ASP A 102 -8.01 -12.27 -6.99
C ASP A 102 -7.01 -12.98 -6.08
N PRO A 103 -7.07 -14.32 -5.97
CA PRO A 103 -6.13 -15.06 -5.12
C PRO A 103 -4.67 -14.83 -5.48
N ALA A 104 -4.37 -14.56 -6.76
CA ALA A 104 -3.00 -14.27 -7.19
C ALA A 104 -2.48 -12.98 -6.55
N LYS A 105 -3.35 -11.98 -6.37
CA LYS A 105 -2.96 -10.73 -5.73
C LYS A 105 -2.66 -10.95 -4.24
N VAL A 106 -3.46 -11.77 -3.57
CA VAL A 106 -3.21 -12.11 -2.16
C VAL A 106 -1.88 -12.86 -2.02
N ALA A 107 -1.65 -13.84 -2.89
CA ALA A 107 -0.40 -14.61 -2.88
C ALA A 107 0.81 -13.72 -3.12
N HIS A 108 0.69 -12.76 -4.06
CA HIS A 108 1.77 -11.81 -4.34
C HIS A 108 2.05 -10.94 -3.12
N MET A 109 1.02 -10.40 -2.50
CA MET A 109 1.16 -9.54 -1.33
C MET A 109 1.89 -10.27 -0.19
N LYS A 110 1.57 -11.54 0.03
CA LYS A 110 2.20 -12.32 1.09
C LYS A 110 3.70 -12.49 0.89
N LYS A 111 4.15 -12.46 -0.36
CA LYS A 111 5.57 -12.62 -0.72
C LYS A 111 6.28 -11.31 -1.00
N ASP A 112 5.55 -10.21 -1.07
CA ASP A 112 6.09 -8.92 -1.48
C ASP A 112 7.00 -8.35 -0.40
N THR A 113 8.30 -8.31 -0.67
CA THR A 113 9.30 -7.82 0.29
C THR A 113 9.13 -6.34 0.60
N ASP A 114 8.49 -5.58 -0.28
CA ASP A 114 8.21 -4.16 -0.02
C ASP A 114 7.34 -3.99 1.21
N LEU A 115 6.54 -4.99 1.55
CA LEU A 115 5.64 -4.94 2.71
C LEU A 115 6.25 -5.54 3.99
N ASP A 116 7.49 -6.02 3.92
CA ASP A 116 8.15 -6.58 5.10
C ASP A 116 8.14 -5.64 6.30
N PRO A 117 8.32 -4.31 6.14
CA PRO A 117 8.26 -3.40 7.28
C PRO A 117 6.94 -3.40 8.04
N LEU A 118 5.86 -3.91 7.43
CA LEU A 118 4.53 -3.91 8.04
C LEU A 118 4.22 -5.22 8.77
N ARG A 119 4.98 -6.29 8.53
CA ARG A 119 4.57 -7.65 8.90
C ARG A 119 4.40 -7.88 10.41
N GLU A 120 5.13 -7.14 11.23
CA GLU A 120 5.02 -7.29 12.68
C GLU A 120 3.97 -6.37 13.31
N ARG A 121 3.33 -5.51 12.52
CA ARG A 121 2.31 -4.59 13.03
C ARG A 121 1.00 -5.33 13.25
N ASP A 122 0.34 -5.00 14.36
CA ASP A 122 -0.94 -5.62 14.71
C ASP A 122 -2.02 -5.33 13.66
N ASP A 123 -2.05 -4.11 13.11
CA ASP A 123 -3.05 -3.75 12.10
C ASP A 123 -2.85 -4.56 10.81
N PHE A 124 -1.60 -4.79 10.39
CA PHE A 124 -1.33 -5.59 9.21
C PHE A 124 -1.68 -7.06 9.45
N LYS A 125 -1.34 -7.58 10.63
CA LYS A 125 -1.68 -8.96 11.00
C LYS A 125 -3.19 -9.17 10.99
N GLN A 126 -3.93 -8.19 11.52
CA GLN A 126 -5.39 -8.25 11.52
C GLN A 126 -5.95 -8.23 10.10
N PHE A 127 -5.38 -7.37 9.25
CA PHE A 127 -5.75 -7.29 7.83
C PHE A 127 -5.56 -8.66 7.14
N LEU A 128 -4.39 -9.29 7.33
CA LEU A 128 -4.12 -10.61 6.75
C LEU A 128 -5.10 -11.65 7.26
N LYS A 129 -5.38 -11.64 8.55
CA LYS A 129 -6.30 -12.58 9.17
C LYS A 129 -7.70 -12.45 8.55
N GLU A 130 -8.15 -11.24 8.35
CA GLU A 130 -9.46 -10.99 7.73
C GLU A 130 -9.50 -11.43 6.26
N LEU A 131 -8.40 -11.22 5.54
CA LEU A 131 -8.31 -11.70 4.16
C LEU A 131 -8.37 -13.21 4.09
N GLU A 132 -7.67 -13.89 4.98
CA GLU A 132 -7.63 -15.35 5.01
C GLU A 132 -9.00 -15.92 5.39
N ALA A 133 -9.67 -15.28 6.33
CA ALA A 133 -11.01 -15.68 6.72
C ALA A 133 -12.00 -15.55 5.56
N SER A 134 -11.88 -14.47 4.78
CA SER A 134 -12.73 -14.26 3.60
C SER A 134 -12.45 -15.29 2.51
N ALA A 135 -11.19 -15.70 2.35
CA ALA A 135 -10.79 -16.67 1.33
C ALA A 135 -11.26 -18.07 1.66
N THR A 136 -11.37 -18.40 2.96
CA THR A 136 -11.78 -19.74 3.39
C THR A 136 -13.29 -19.90 3.40
N GLN A 137 -14.03 -18.79 3.33
CA GLN A 137 -15.48 -18.88 3.20
C GLN A 137 -15.79 -19.01 1.70
N PRO A 138 -16.40 -20.13 1.29
CA PRO A 138 -16.86 -20.21 -0.09
C PRO A 138 -17.87 -19.09 -0.29
N ASP A 139 -17.82 -18.47 -1.46
CA ASP A 139 -18.86 -17.55 -1.85
C ASP A 139 -20.19 -18.23 -1.59
N GLU A 140 -20.90 -17.74 -0.60
CA GLU A 140 -22.24 -18.24 -0.35
C GLU A 140 -23.00 -18.10 -1.64
N PRO A 141 -23.49 -19.22 -2.22
CA PRO A 141 -24.45 -19.06 -3.28
C PRO A 141 -25.58 -18.26 -2.66
N ALA A 142 -25.85 -17.21 -3.28
CA ALA A 142 -26.93 -16.38 -2.81
C ALA A 142 -28.08 -17.26 -2.42
N SER A 143 -28.15 -17.76 -1.54
CA SER A 143 -28.91 -18.54 -1.22
C SER A 143 -29.83 -19.01 -1.19
N ASP A 144 -29.71 -19.46 -1.09
CA ASP A 144 -30.45 -19.98 -1.09
C ASP A 144 -31.26 -20.21 -0.35
N GLU A 145 -31.53 -20.25 -0.17
CA GLU A 145 -32.35 -20.38 0.40
C GLU A 145 -32.95 -20.05 0.42
#